data_073d0ea9dd66182ace343c08209639a1
#
_entry.id   073d0ea9dd66182ace343c08209639a1
#
_cell.length_a   1.000
_cell.length_b   1.000
_cell.length_c   1.000
_cell.angle_alpha   90.00
_cell.angle_beta   90.00
_cell.angle_gamma   90.00
#
_symmetry.space_group_name_H-M   'P 1'
#
loop_
_entity.id
_entity.type
_entity.pdbx_description
1 polymer ?
#
loop_
_entity_poly.entity_id
_entity_poly.type
_entity_poly.pdbx_seq_one_letter_code
_entity_poly.pdbx_strand_id
1 'polypeptide(L)'
;MAMLKQKISQQDNLSEEELGGFMAEALADIDVSGKKVLVIIPDSTRTMPLHIFYRLLHEQLGHRVKELSYLIALGTHQPMSDEAIDRMLGRSGSEIPRYRVYNHRWDDPNQLREIGWISKAEVEKISGGLFGEDVPVHINKLIYDYDHLMVLAPTFPHEVVGFSGGNKYFFPGISGPQILNFFHWLGAVITNREVIGTKYTPIREVVDLAASKIDLPKTCFSMVIKGKGVKGIFAGSPEEAWDHAADLSAQEHIRFVEKPFKEVLSVAPPMYEDVWTAGKCMYKLEPVIQKGGKLIIYAPHITEVSYTHGKHIDEIGYHVRDYFMKQMDKFGHIPRGVLAHSTHVKGSGTYENGVEIPNVDVVLATSIPEERCRKINLGYMDPGTIDIDAYRDREQEGILYVPKAGEILYRLNDQKTGQ
;
A
#
# COMPACT_ATOMS: atom_id res chain seq x y z
N MET A 1 -14.02 16.94 -17.82
CA MET A 1 -12.97 16.04 -17.31
C MET A 1 -11.68 16.32 -18.07
N ALA A 2 -10.54 16.41 -17.41
CA ALA A 2 -9.25 16.47 -18.11
C ALA A 2 -9.07 15.14 -18.86
N MET A 3 -8.67 15.22 -20.14
CA MET A 3 -8.40 14.04 -20.94
C MET A 3 -7.16 13.34 -20.41
N LEU A 4 -7.17 12.00 -20.38
CA LEU A 4 -6.01 11.21 -19.94
C LEU A 4 -4.75 11.63 -20.73
N LYS A 5 -3.68 11.94 -20.00
CA LYS A 5 -2.33 12.17 -20.53
C LYS A 5 -1.37 11.15 -19.93
N GLN A 6 -0.36 10.77 -20.71
CA GLN A 6 0.66 9.84 -20.24
C GLN A 6 2.02 10.16 -20.82
N LYS A 7 3.06 9.85 -20.04
CA LYS A 7 4.45 9.86 -20.50
C LYS A 7 5.20 8.70 -19.89
N ILE A 8 5.79 7.89 -20.74
CA ILE A 8 6.56 6.69 -20.34
C ILE A 8 7.97 6.84 -20.92
N SER A 9 8.98 6.65 -20.09
CA SER A 9 10.37 6.67 -20.52
C SER A 9 10.67 5.50 -21.45
N GLN A 10 11.32 5.79 -22.58
CA GLN A 10 11.90 4.76 -23.45
C GLN A 10 13.19 4.16 -22.87
N GLN A 11 13.78 4.85 -21.89
CA GLN A 11 14.93 4.41 -21.10
C GLN A 11 14.44 3.89 -19.73
N ASP A 12 15.29 3.97 -18.70
CA ASP A 12 14.90 3.53 -17.35
C ASP A 12 13.93 4.50 -16.68
N ASN A 13 14.23 5.82 -16.69
CA ASN A 13 13.43 6.84 -16.04
C ASN A 13 13.30 8.11 -16.87
N LEU A 14 12.25 8.88 -16.58
CA LEU A 14 12.06 10.23 -17.12
C LEU A 14 13.02 11.20 -16.42
N SER A 15 13.56 12.15 -17.21
CA SER A 15 14.34 13.27 -16.67
C SER A 15 13.45 14.28 -15.95
N GLU A 16 14.05 15.15 -15.12
CA GLU A 16 13.29 16.23 -14.47
C GLU A 16 12.69 17.21 -15.48
N GLU A 17 13.36 17.46 -16.59
CA GLU A 17 12.85 18.30 -17.69
C GLU A 17 11.61 17.66 -18.33
N GLU A 18 11.65 16.34 -18.60
CA GLU A 18 10.51 15.61 -19.13
C GLU A 18 9.32 15.60 -18.15
N LEU A 19 9.59 15.43 -16.86
CA LEU A 19 8.56 15.50 -15.82
C LEU A 19 7.97 16.92 -15.74
N GLY A 20 8.81 17.95 -15.77
CA GLY A 20 8.37 19.35 -15.77
C GLY A 20 7.49 19.71 -16.96
N GLY A 21 7.90 19.30 -18.17
CA GLY A 21 7.12 19.50 -19.39
C GLY A 21 5.76 18.78 -19.34
N PHE A 22 5.75 17.52 -18.89
CA PHE A 22 4.51 16.75 -18.71
C PHE A 22 3.57 17.40 -17.68
N MET A 23 4.11 17.82 -16.52
CA MET A 23 3.32 18.47 -15.48
C MET A 23 2.71 19.78 -15.97
N ALA A 24 3.49 20.59 -16.70
CA ALA A 24 3.00 21.85 -17.28
C ALA A 24 1.84 21.61 -18.26
N GLU A 25 2.00 20.62 -19.15
CA GLU A 25 0.96 20.27 -20.12
C GLU A 25 -0.30 19.71 -19.44
N ALA A 26 -0.14 18.81 -18.47
CA ALA A 26 -1.28 18.21 -17.78
C ALA A 26 -2.04 19.22 -16.90
N LEU A 27 -1.31 20.09 -16.20
CA LEU A 27 -1.91 21.12 -15.34
C LEU A 27 -2.55 22.27 -16.09
N ALA A 28 -2.16 22.51 -17.36
CA ALA A 28 -2.79 23.53 -18.19
C ALA A 28 -4.28 23.24 -18.46
N ASP A 29 -4.65 21.96 -18.57
CA ASP A 29 -6.01 21.51 -18.86
C ASP A 29 -6.90 21.41 -17.62
N ILE A 30 -6.34 21.63 -16.42
CA ILE A 30 -7.08 21.55 -15.17
C ILE A 30 -7.50 22.96 -14.74
N ASP A 31 -8.81 23.19 -14.60
CA ASP A 31 -9.36 24.45 -14.13
C ASP A 31 -9.19 24.58 -12.61
N VAL A 32 -8.06 25.14 -12.20
CA VAL A 32 -7.72 25.39 -10.78
C VAL A 32 -7.36 26.85 -10.51
N SER A 33 -7.47 27.74 -11.51
CA SER A 33 -7.12 29.15 -11.36
C SER A 33 -8.02 29.85 -10.32
N GLY A 34 -7.39 30.49 -9.33
CA GLY A 34 -8.07 31.13 -8.21
C GLY A 34 -8.75 30.19 -7.22
N LYS A 35 -8.61 28.89 -7.37
CA LYS A 35 -9.20 27.85 -6.51
C LYS A 35 -8.25 27.44 -5.38
N LYS A 36 -8.80 26.87 -4.32
CA LYS A 36 -8.05 26.16 -3.28
C LYS A 36 -7.84 24.73 -3.72
N VAL A 37 -6.60 24.29 -3.78
CA VAL A 37 -6.20 22.94 -4.20
C VAL A 37 -5.57 22.17 -3.05
N LEU A 38 -6.10 20.98 -2.76
CA LEU A 38 -5.53 20.04 -1.82
C LEU A 38 -4.86 18.88 -2.55
N VAL A 39 -3.55 18.74 -2.37
CA VAL A 39 -2.77 17.64 -2.94
C VAL A 39 -2.67 16.51 -1.92
N ILE A 40 -3.19 15.34 -2.27
CA ILE A 40 -3.13 14.13 -1.44
C ILE A 40 -1.91 13.34 -1.85
N ILE A 41 -0.99 13.13 -0.90
CA ILE A 41 0.33 12.55 -1.13
C ILE A 41 0.57 11.31 -0.24
N PRO A 42 1.50 10.40 -0.63
CA PRO A 42 1.93 9.31 0.24
C PRO A 42 2.76 9.80 1.44
N ASP A 43 2.97 8.90 2.38
CA ASP A 43 3.96 9.03 3.46
C ASP A 43 5.36 8.57 3.01
N SER A 44 6.35 8.67 3.90
CA SER A 44 7.75 8.30 3.64
C SER A 44 7.99 6.80 3.45
N THR A 45 6.99 5.93 3.69
CA THR A 45 7.12 4.48 3.46
C THR A 45 6.95 4.10 1.98
N ARG A 46 6.73 5.07 1.11
CA ARG A 46 6.60 4.89 -0.34
C ARG A 46 7.78 5.50 -1.08
N THR A 47 8.42 4.70 -1.92
CA THR A 47 9.47 5.21 -2.80
C THR A 47 8.85 6.09 -3.87
N MET A 48 9.11 7.40 -3.80
CA MET A 48 8.67 8.39 -4.78
C MET A 48 9.50 9.66 -4.62
N PRO A 49 9.95 10.31 -5.71
CA PRO A 49 10.69 11.57 -5.66
C PRO A 49 9.76 12.77 -5.40
N LEU A 50 9.09 12.79 -4.23
CA LEU A 50 8.11 13.83 -3.87
C LEU A 50 8.68 15.24 -3.88
N HIS A 51 9.96 15.43 -3.55
CA HIS A 51 10.63 16.73 -3.58
C HIS A 51 10.63 17.36 -4.98
N ILE A 52 10.79 16.56 -6.04
CA ILE A 52 10.69 17.04 -7.42
C ILE A 52 9.27 17.55 -7.71
N PHE A 53 8.27 16.75 -7.38
CA PHE A 53 6.86 17.13 -7.63
C PHE A 53 6.38 18.28 -6.76
N TYR A 54 6.87 18.39 -5.53
CA TYR A 54 6.60 19.55 -4.67
C TYR A 54 7.10 20.84 -5.31
N ARG A 55 8.31 20.83 -5.88
CA ARG A 55 8.86 21.94 -6.64
C ARG A 55 8.07 22.24 -7.92
N LEU A 56 7.80 21.22 -8.73
CA LEU A 56 7.05 21.38 -9.99
C LEU A 56 5.63 21.91 -9.76
N LEU A 57 4.93 21.45 -8.71
CA LEU A 57 3.62 21.97 -8.35
C LEU A 57 3.69 23.43 -7.90
N HIS A 58 4.73 23.83 -7.15
CA HIS A 58 4.96 25.22 -6.82
C HIS A 58 5.16 26.07 -8.07
N GLU A 59 6.06 25.67 -8.96
CA GLU A 59 6.38 26.40 -10.20
C GLU A 59 5.16 26.57 -11.10
N GLN A 60 4.31 25.54 -11.22
CA GLN A 60 3.16 25.53 -12.14
C GLN A 60 1.87 26.08 -11.52
N LEU A 61 1.66 25.91 -10.23
CA LEU A 61 0.40 26.26 -9.56
C LEU A 61 0.53 27.39 -8.55
N GLY A 62 1.70 27.62 -7.96
CA GLY A 62 1.85 28.55 -6.84
C GLY A 62 1.36 29.97 -7.10
N HIS A 63 1.39 30.42 -8.34
CA HIS A 63 0.90 31.73 -8.79
C HIS A 63 -0.52 31.69 -9.41
N ARG A 64 -1.07 30.49 -9.67
CA ARG A 64 -2.37 30.31 -10.34
C ARG A 64 -3.50 30.05 -9.35
N VAL A 65 -3.21 29.35 -8.26
CA VAL A 65 -4.22 28.93 -7.28
C VAL A 65 -4.34 29.92 -6.13
N LYS A 66 -5.51 29.98 -5.49
CA LYS A 66 -5.73 30.79 -4.29
C LYS A 66 -4.99 30.22 -3.08
N GLU A 67 -4.94 28.90 -2.97
CA GLU A 67 -4.28 28.17 -1.89
C GLU A 67 -3.82 26.80 -2.41
N LEU A 68 -2.59 26.43 -2.09
CA LEU A 68 -2.03 25.09 -2.32
C LEU A 68 -1.67 24.47 -0.97
N SER A 69 -2.24 23.31 -0.66
CA SER A 69 -1.98 22.60 0.58
C SER A 69 -1.85 21.09 0.31
N TYR A 70 -1.30 20.38 1.27
CA TYR A 70 -1.02 18.94 1.14
C TYR A 70 -1.67 18.18 2.30
N LEU A 71 -2.15 16.96 2.02
CA LEU A 71 -2.64 16.01 3.01
C LEU A 71 -1.95 14.67 2.81
N ILE A 72 -1.25 14.20 3.84
CA ILE A 72 -0.57 12.90 3.81
C ILE A 72 -1.60 11.80 4.07
N ALA A 73 -1.73 10.89 3.11
CA ALA A 73 -2.65 9.75 3.15
C ALA A 73 -2.03 8.61 3.98
N LEU A 74 -2.12 8.69 5.29
CA LEU A 74 -1.48 7.79 6.24
C LEU A 74 -2.20 6.44 6.39
N GLY A 75 -3.51 6.37 6.09
CA GLY A 75 -4.29 5.21 6.52
C GLY A 75 -4.17 5.04 8.03
N THR A 76 -3.60 3.91 8.49
CA THR A 76 -3.33 3.63 9.92
C THR A 76 -1.89 3.91 10.34
N HIS A 77 -1.05 4.44 9.46
CA HIS A 77 0.34 4.76 9.81
C HIS A 77 0.41 5.93 10.81
N GLN A 78 1.53 6.01 11.53
CA GLN A 78 1.78 7.10 12.47
C GLN A 78 1.89 8.45 11.76
N PRO A 79 1.43 9.54 12.38
CA PRO A 79 1.66 10.89 11.87
C PRO A 79 3.17 11.17 11.72
N MET A 80 3.52 11.82 10.63
CA MET A 80 4.90 12.22 10.37
C MET A 80 5.25 13.50 11.14
N SER A 81 6.48 13.58 11.67
CA SER A 81 6.99 14.80 12.25
C SER A 81 7.29 15.86 11.16
N ASP A 82 7.40 17.13 11.57
CA ASP A 82 7.71 18.22 10.66
C ASP A 82 9.07 18.01 9.98
N GLU A 83 10.08 17.46 10.70
CA GLU A 83 11.39 17.16 10.15
C GLU A 83 11.32 16.03 9.11
N ALA A 84 10.49 15.03 9.35
CA ALA A 84 10.27 13.94 8.37
C ALA A 84 9.57 14.45 7.11
N ILE A 85 8.58 15.33 7.28
CA ILE A 85 7.90 16.00 6.16
C ILE A 85 8.88 16.87 5.38
N ASP A 86 9.70 17.67 6.06
CA ASP A 86 10.69 18.54 5.42
C ASP A 86 11.71 17.74 4.60
N ARG A 87 12.18 16.60 5.12
CA ARG A 87 13.06 15.69 4.37
C ARG A 87 12.36 15.09 3.15
N MET A 88 11.14 14.62 3.31
CA MET A 88 10.36 13.98 2.24
C MET A 88 10.06 14.95 1.08
N LEU A 89 9.75 16.20 1.39
CA LEU A 89 9.41 17.23 0.41
C LEU A 89 10.60 18.06 -0.06
N GLY A 90 11.80 17.81 0.47
CA GLY A 90 13.01 18.58 0.13
C GLY A 90 12.94 20.04 0.54
N ARG A 91 12.28 20.36 1.68
CA ARG A 91 12.02 21.74 2.11
C ARG A 91 13.18 22.38 2.86
N SER A 92 14.11 21.60 3.36
CA SER A 92 15.28 22.09 4.09
C SER A 92 16.21 22.85 3.15
N GLY A 93 16.42 24.14 3.39
CA GLY A 93 17.24 25.01 2.54
C GLY A 93 16.60 25.41 1.20
N SER A 94 15.36 25.10 0.97
CA SER A 94 14.61 25.48 -0.23
C SER A 94 14.05 26.89 -0.13
N GLU A 95 14.06 27.65 -1.24
CA GLU A 95 13.38 28.94 -1.39
C GLU A 95 11.86 28.80 -1.63
N ILE A 96 11.38 27.56 -1.83
CA ILE A 96 9.95 27.29 -2.06
C ILE A 96 9.17 27.62 -0.78
N PRO A 97 8.02 28.37 -0.90
CA PRO A 97 7.18 28.67 0.25
C PRO A 97 6.76 27.41 1.01
N ARG A 98 6.72 27.47 2.33
CA ARG A 98 6.22 26.38 3.16
C ARG A 98 4.70 26.30 3.07
N TYR A 99 4.19 25.52 2.12
CA TYR A 99 2.77 25.18 2.05
C TYR A 99 2.34 24.38 3.27
N ARG A 100 1.06 24.48 3.64
CA ARG A 100 0.50 23.67 4.73
C ARG A 100 0.51 22.19 4.33
N VAL A 101 0.96 21.34 5.25
CA VAL A 101 0.95 19.89 5.12
C VAL A 101 0.23 19.33 6.34
N TYR A 102 -0.80 18.55 6.10
CA TYR A 102 -1.61 17.94 7.14
C TYR A 102 -1.32 16.44 7.21
N ASN A 103 -1.26 15.90 8.42
CA ASN A 103 -1.31 14.47 8.66
C ASN A 103 -2.78 14.03 8.76
N HIS A 104 -3.16 13.00 8.03
CA HIS A 104 -4.46 12.36 8.25
C HIS A 104 -4.49 11.66 9.61
N ARG A 105 -5.60 11.77 10.33
CA ARG A 105 -5.87 11.10 11.61
C ARG A 105 -7.12 10.26 11.47
N TRP A 106 -6.93 8.99 11.14
CA TRP A 106 -8.01 8.01 10.97
C TRP A 106 -8.77 7.71 12.27
N ASP A 107 -8.09 7.92 13.40
CA ASP A 107 -8.53 7.65 14.78
C ASP A 107 -9.19 8.87 15.45
N ASP A 108 -9.21 10.04 14.81
CA ASP A 108 -9.86 11.25 15.33
C ASP A 108 -11.21 11.49 14.66
N PRO A 109 -12.34 11.16 15.32
CA PRO A 109 -13.68 11.34 14.75
C PRO A 109 -14.00 12.81 14.41
N ASN A 110 -13.32 13.78 15.07
CA ASN A 110 -13.52 15.19 14.81
C ASN A 110 -12.92 15.62 13.45
N GLN A 111 -12.05 14.82 12.86
CA GLN A 111 -11.48 15.07 11.52
C GLN A 111 -12.24 14.34 10.42
N LEU A 112 -13.22 13.53 10.76
CA LEU A 112 -13.96 12.70 9.83
C LEU A 112 -15.37 13.26 9.56
N ARG A 113 -15.86 12.99 8.36
CA ARG A 113 -17.23 13.27 7.93
C ARG A 113 -17.80 12.04 7.22
N GLU A 114 -19.02 11.64 7.60
CA GLU A 114 -19.79 10.66 6.85
C GLU A 114 -20.27 11.26 5.53
N ILE A 115 -20.08 10.55 4.44
CA ILE A 115 -20.46 10.96 3.08
C ILE A 115 -21.42 9.98 2.40
N GLY A 116 -21.88 8.98 3.14
CA GLY A 116 -22.84 7.98 2.69
C GLY A 116 -22.51 6.59 3.19
N TRP A 117 -23.14 5.60 2.59
CA TRP A 117 -23.06 4.19 2.97
C TRP A 117 -22.84 3.34 1.73
N ILE A 118 -22.16 2.20 1.91
CA ILE A 118 -22.21 1.06 0.98
C ILE A 118 -23.19 0.08 1.61
N SER A 119 -24.27 -0.20 0.92
CA SER A 119 -25.34 -1.05 1.44
C SER A 119 -24.91 -2.52 1.53
N LYS A 120 -25.54 -3.26 2.43
CA LYS A 120 -25.37 -4.71 2.54
C LYS A 120 -25.53 -5.42 1.19
N ALA A 121 -26.51 -5.03 0.38
CA ALA A 121 -26.76 -5.64 -0.94
C ALA A 121 -25.60 -5.37 -1.93
N GLU A 122 -25.01 -4.16 -1.91
CA GLU A 122 -23.81 -3.86 -2.70
C GLU A 122 -22.61 -4.68 -2.23
N VAL A 123 -22.41 -4.80 -0.91
CA VAL A 123 -21.33 -5.63 -0.33
C VAL A 123 -21.49 -7.10 -0.69
N GLU A 124 -22.69 -7.66 -0.58
CA GLU A 124 -22.99 -9.05 -0.98
C GLU A 124 -22.69 -9.29 -2.46
N LYS A 125 -23.09 -8.35 -3.32
CA LYS A 125 -22.81 -8.42 -4.76
C LYS A 125 -21.30 -8.38 -5.03
N ILE A 126 -20.59 -7.41 -4.48
CA ILE A 126 -19.14 -7.20 -4.71
C ILE A 126 -18.34 -8.36 -4.14
N SER A 127 -18.71 -8.86 -2.95
CA SER A 127 -17.99 -9.96 -2.29
C SER A 127 -18.30 -11.34 -2.88
N GLY A 128 -19.21 -11.45 -3.87
CA GLY A 128 -19.66 -12.73 -4.39
C GLY A 128 -20.41 -13.56 -3.34
N GLY A 129 -21.06 -12.91 -2.38
CA GLY A 129 -21.84 -13.56 -1.32
C GLY A 129 -20.99 -14.02 -0.11
N LEU A 130 -19.71 -13.68 -0.05
CA LEU A 130 -18.84 -14.06 1.08
C LEU A 130 -19.32 -13.46 2.40
N PHE A 131 -19.82 -12.25 2.37
CA PHE A 131 -20.50 -11.58 3.49
C PHE A 131 -21.23 -10.31 3.02
N GLY A 132 -22.14 -9.80 3.87
CA GLY A 132 -22.89 -8.58 3.60
C GLY A 132 -23.17 -7.82 4.89
N GLU A 133 -22.79 -6.56 4.90
CA GLU A 133 -23.04 -5.60 5.97
C GLU A 133 -23.16 -4.18 5.40
N ASP A 134 -23.86 -3.31 6.09
CA ASP A 134 -23.89 -1.90 5.75
C ASP A 134 -22.61 -1.22 6.25
N VAL A 135 -21.89 -0.52 5.37
CA VAL A 135 -20.59 0.09 5.67
C VAL A 135 -20.70 1.60 5.57
N PRO A 136 -20.58 2.35 6.69
CA PRO A 136 -20.56 3.80 6.64
C PRO A 136 -19.24 4.30 6.02
N VAL A 137 -19.35 5.27 5.12
CA VAL A 137 -18.23 5.84 4.40
C VAL A 137 -17.85 7.16 5.04
N HIS A 138 -16.76 7.15 5.82
CA HIS A 138 -16.19 8.34 6.45
C HIS A 138 -14.90 8.74 5.75
N ILE A 139 -14.71 10.06 5.56
CA ILE A 139 -13.50 10.63 4.97
C ILE A 139 -13.04 11.85 5.76
N ASN A 140 -11.77 12.22 5.64
CA ASN A 140 -11.23 13.42 6.24
C ASN A 140 -12.00 14.65 5.75
N LYS A 141 -12.66 15.37 6.68
CA LYS A 141 -13.51 16.51 6.35
C LYS A 141 -12.77 17.70 5.75
N LEU A 142 -11.45 17.76 5.92
CA LEU A 142 -10.60 18.81 5.35
C LEU A 142 -10.78 18.96 3.85
N ILE A 143 -11.07 17.87 3.13
CA ILE A 143 -11.26 17.92 1.67
C ILE A 143 -12.35 18.93 1.25
N TYR A 144 -13.34 19.18 2.11
CA TYR A 144 -14.46 20.09 1.83
C TYR A 144 -14.12 21.58 2.06
N ASP A 145 -12.92 21.88 2.56
CA ASP A 145 -12.41 23.26 2.65
C ASP A 145 -11.70 23.70 1.36
N TYR A 146 -11.63 22.79 0.36
CA TYR A 146 -10.95 22.96 -0.91
C TYR A 146 -11.91 22.81 -2.10
N ASP A 147 -11.55 23.43 -3.23
CA ASP A 147 -12.36 23.44 -4.44
C ASP A 147 -11.94 22.33 -5.43
N HIS A 148 -10.73 21.79 -5.28
CA HIS A 148 -10.19 20.75 -6.14
C HIS A 148 -9.25 19.80 -5.35
N LEU A 149 -9.42 18.51 -5.57
CA LEU A 149 -8.57 17.48 -4.99
C LEU A 149 -7.60 16.93 -6.06
N MET A 150 -6.34 16.83 -5.72
CA MET A 150 -5.32 16.28 -6.59
C MET A 150 -4.61 15.12 -5.89
N VAL A 151 -4.67 13.92 -6.44
CA VAL A 151 -3.88 12.78 -5.96
C VAL A 151 -2.55 12.76 -6.69
N LEU A 152 -1.46 12.67 -5.95
CA LEU A 152 -0.09 12.56 -6.45
C LEU A 152 0.56 11.34 -5.82
N ALA A 153 0.67 10.21 -6.55
CA ALA A 153 0.92 8.94 -5.90
C ALA A 153 1.55 7.86 -6.79
N PRO A 154 2.38 6.97 -6.23
CA PRO A 154 2.90 5.82 -6.94
C PRO A 154 1.87 4.68 -7.02
N THR A 155 1.96 3.93 -8.13
CA THR A 155 1.18 2.70 -8.37
C THR A 155 2.11 1.50 -8.42
N PHE A 156 1.83 0.49 -7.57
CA PHE A 156 2.57 -0.78 -7.49
C PHE A 156 1.66 -1.88 -6.93
N PRO A 157 2.01 -3.18 -7.10
CA PRO A 157 1.22 -4.29 -6.58
C PRO A 157 0.97 -4.17 -5.08
N HIS A 158 -0.25 -4.46 -4.63
CA HIS A 158 -0.71 -4.26 -3.25
C HIS A 158 -1.56 -5.42 -2.76
N GLU A 159 -1.27 -5.92 -1.57
CA GLU A 159 -1.85 -7.13 -0.96
C GLU A 159 -3.37 -7.06 -0.71
N VAL A 160 -3.91 -5.85 -0.52
CA VAL A 160 -5.34 -5.68 -0.21
C VAL A 160 -6.16 -5.32 -1.43
N VAL A 161 -5.65 -4.45 -2.32
CA VAL A 161 -6.45 -3.87 -3.42
C VAL A 161 -5.92 -4.20 -4.82
N GLY A 162 -4.98 -5.13 -4.93
CA GLY A 162 -4.35 -5.51 -6.18
C GLY A 162 -3.21 -4.58 -6.59
N PHE A 163 -3.50 -3.31 -6.83
CA PHE A 163 -2.52 -2.24 -7.04
C PHE A 163 -2.85 -1.02 -6.19
N SER A 164 -1.82 -0.35 -5.66
CA SER A 164 -1.94 0.96 -5.01
C SER A 164 -2.28 2.06 -6.02
N GLY A 165 -2.42 3.29 -5.56
CA GLY A 165 -2.69 4.44 -6.44
C GLY A 165 -4.19 4.73 -6.64
N GLY A 166 -4.47 5.79 -7.40
CA GLY A 166 -5.83 6.22 -7.71
C GLY A 166 -6.68 6.50 -6.47
N ASN A 167 -7.92 6.07 -6.50
CA ASN A 167 -8.89 6.23 -5.41
C ASN A 167 -8.46 5.60 -4.08
N LYS A 168 -7.43 4.72 -4.08
CA LYS A 168 -6.87 4.20 -2.83
C LYS A 168 -6.31 5.30 -1.91
N TYR A 169 -5.95 6.44 -2.46
CA TYR A 169 -5.50 7.58 -1.66
C TYR A 169 -6.63 8.30 -0.94
N PHE A 170 -7.86 8.16 -1.41
CA PHE A 170 -9.05 8.52 -0.65
C PHE A 170 -9.43 7.41 0.35
N PHE A 171 -9.53 6.16 -0.12
CA PHE A 171 -9.97 5.01 0.65
C PHE A 171 -8.98 3.84 0.54
N PRO A 172 -8.19 3.55 1.61
CA PRO A 172 -8.29 4.07 2.98
C PRO A 172 -7.40 5.26 3.30
N GLY A 173 -6.67 5.81 2.35
CA GLY A 173 -5.59 6.76 2.59
C GLY A 173 -5.97 7.89 3.54
N ILE A 174 -7.18 8.46 3.39
CA ILE A 174 -7.71 9.54 4.23
C ILE A 174 -9.11 9.22 4.75
N SER A 175 -9.44 7.94 4.95
CA SER A 175 -10.76 7.48 5.40
C SER A 175 -10.83 7.19 6.90
N GLY A 176 -12.05 7.00 7.41
CA GLY A 176 -12.32 6.56 8.77
C GLY A 176 -12.11 5.05 8.97
N PRO A 177 -12.16 4.59 10.23
CA PRO A 177 -11.81 3.21 10.59
C PRO A 177 -12.78 2.17 10.06
N GLN A 178 -14.06 2.50 9.87
CA GLN A 178 -15.09 1.54 9.49
C GLN A 178 -14.80 0.95 8.11
N ILE A 179 -14.75 1.80 7.08
CA ILE A 179 -14.45 1.35 5.72
C ILE A 179 -13.02 0.83 5.58
N LEU A 180 -12.07 1.40 6.32
CA LEU A 180 -10.69 0.94 6.36
C LEU A 180 -10.62 -0.52 6.85
N ASN A 181 -11.26 -0.85 7.97
CA ASN A 181 -11.30 -2.21 8.51
C ASN A 181 -12.05 -3.17 7.60
N PHE A 182 -13.16 -2.70 7.02
CA PHE A 182 -13.98 -3.49 6.12
C PHE A 182 -13.18 -4.01 4.91
N PHE A 183 -12.57 -3.14 4.13
CA PHE A 183 -11.92 -3.62 2.91
C PHE A 183 -10.59 -4.35 3.18
N HIS A 184 -9.88 -4.07 4.27
CA HIS A 184 -8.74 -4.89 4.66
C HIS A 184 -9.19 -6.32 4.94
N TRP A 185 -10.32 -6.48 5.67
CA TRP A 185 -10.88 -7.80 5.94
C TRP A 185 -11.38 -8.49 4.68
N LEU A 186 -12.05 -7.76 3.79
CA LEU A 186 -12.47 -8.32 2.49
C LEU A 186 -11.27 -8.85 1.71
N GLY A 187 -10.16 -8.10 1.66
CA GLY A 187 -8.91 -8.53 1.03
C GLY A 187 -8.31 -9.78 1.65
N ALA A 188 -8.35 -9.88 2.98
CA ALA A 188 -7.87 -11.06 3.70
C ALA A 188 -8.73 -12.30 3.44
N VAL A 189 -10.05 -12.14 3.37
CA VAL A 189 -11.00 -13.24 3.10
C VAL A 189 -10.85 -13.76 1.68
N ILE A 190 -10.67 -12.90 0.68
CA ILE A 190 -10.38 -13.30 -0.70
C ILE A 190 -9.00 -13.93 -0.82
N THR A 191 -8.06 -13.52 -0.02
CA THR A 191 -6.64 -13.87 0.09
C THR A 191 -5.69 -12.98 -0.70
N ASN A 192 -4.55 -12.69 -0.09
CA ASN A 192 -3.47 -11.96 -0.73
C ASN A 192 -3.05 -12.57 -2.08
N ARG A 193 -2.99 -13.88 -2.14
CA ARG A 193 -2.50 -14.62 -3.31
C ARG A 193 -3.35 -14.37 -4.57
N GLU A 194 -4.65 -14.14 -4.42
CA GLU A 194 -5.56 -13.84 -5.53
C GLU A 194 -5.62 -12.33 -5.83
N VAL A 195 -5.45 -11.52 -4.79
CA VAL A 195 -5.58 -10.06 -4.89
C VAL A 195 -4.32 -9.39 -5.42
N ILE A 196 -3.14 -9.73 -4.87
CA ILE A 196 -1.92 -8.96 -5.12
C ILE A 196 -1.50 -9.00 -6.59
N GLY A 197 -1.34 -7.81 -7.20
CA GLY A 197 -0.98 -7.69 -8.62
C GLY A 197 -2.12 -8.05 -9.58
N THR A 198 -3.35 -8.19 -9.10
CA THR A 198 -4.57 -8.28 -9.90
C THR A 198 -5.19 -6.89 -10.03
N LYS A 199 -5.48 -6.45 -11.26
CA LYS A 199 -5.92 -5.09 -11.53
C LYS A 199 -7.34 -4.83 -11.02
N TYR A 200 -8.29 -5.65 -11.43
CA TYR A 200 -9.69 -5.53 -11.03
C TYR A 200 -10.03 -6.56 -9.96
N THR A 201 -10.26 -6.08 -8.76
CA THR A 201 -10.58 -6.91 -7.59
C THR A 201 -11.86 -6.42 -6.93
N PRO A 202 -12.59 -7.27 -6.20
CA PRO A 202 -13.74 -6.82 -5.42
C PRO A 202 -13.41 -5.67 -4.46
N ILE A 203 -12.20 -5.67 -3.92
CA ILE A 203 -11.75 -4.61 -3.01
C ILE A 203 -11.58 -3.29 -3.76
N ARG A 204 -11.05 -3.32 -4.99
CA ARG A 204 -10.94 -2.13 -5.84
C ARG A 204 -12.32 -1.57 -6.16
N GLU A 205 -13.30 -2.42 -6.45
CA GLU A 205 -14.69 -1.99 -6.69
C GLU A 205 -15.27 -1.27 -5.47
N VAL A 206 -15.02 -1.76 -4.25
CA VAL A 206 -15.41 -1.07 -3.00
C VAL A 206 -14.73 0.30 -2.87
N VAL A 207 -13.44 0.38 -3.17
CA VAL A 207 -12.67 1.65 -3.13
C VAL A 207 -13.25 2.68 -4.09
N ASP A 208 -13.53 2.27 -5.33
CA ASP A 208 -14.05 3.15 -6.37
C ASP A 208 -15.50 3.57 -6.08
N LEU A 209 -16.34 2.65 -5.56
CA LEU A 209 -17.69 2.96 -5.11
C LEU A 209 -17.70 3.96 -3.93
N ALA A 210 -16.77 3.81 -2.97
CA ALA A 210 -16.64 4.78 -1.89
C ALA A 210 -16.18 6.16 -2.41
N ALA A 211 -15.22 6.19 -3.34
CA ALA A 211 -14.68 7.41 -3.92
C ALA A 211 -15.69 8.14 -4.83
N SER A 212 -16.64 7.41 -5.42
CA SER A 212 -17.75 8.03 -6.19
C SER A 212 -18.67 8.90 -5.35
N LYS A 213 -18.68 8.72 -4.01
CA LYS A 213 -19.45 9.55 -3.06
C LYS A 213 -18.80 10.91 -2.75
N ILE A 214 -17.56 11.15 -3.20
CA ILE A 214 -16.90 12.45 -3.06
C ILE A 214 -17.38 13.36 -4.18
N ASP A 215 -18.23 14.33 -3.84
CA ASP A 215 -18.76 15.33 -4.77
C ASP A 215 -17.83 16.55 -4.87
N LEU A 216 -16.60 16.31 -5.30
CA LEU A 216 -15.60 17.37 -5.56
C LEU A 216 -14.82 17.02 -6.83
N PRO A 217 -14.38 18.01 -7.62
CA PRO A 217 -13.48 17.77 -8.74
C PRO A 217 -12.21 17.07 -8.29
N LYS A 218 -11.84 15.99 -8.98
CA LYS A 218 -10.67 15.15 -8.65
C LYS A 218 -9.79 14.98 -9.88
N THR A 219 -8.48 15.09 -9.67
CA THR A 219 -7.45 14.75 -10.66
C THR A 219 -6.42 13.86 -10.00
N CYS A 220 -5.85 12.95 -10.78
CA CYS A 220 -4.81 12.05 -10.28
C CYS A 220 -3.59 12.09 -11.19
N PHE A 221 -2.43 12.15 -10.57
CA PHE A 221 -1.13 11.88 -11.16
C PHE A 221 -0.64 10.55 -10.59
N SER A 222 -0.83 9.46 -11.33
CA SER A 222 -0.36 8.12 -10.97
C SER A 222 1.00 7.88 -11.59
N MET A 223 1.94 7.37 -10.81
CA MET A 223 3.33 7.15 -11.26
C MET A 223 3.76 5.72 -11.07
N VAL A 224 4.57 5.24 -11.98
CA VAL A 224 5.30 3.98 -11.85
C VAL A 224 6.75 4.31 -11.57
N ILE A 225 7.26 3.82 -10.45
CA ILE A 225 8.61 4.12 -9.96
C ILE A 225 9.53 2.95 -10.28
N LYS A 226 10.71 3.24 -10.85
CA LYS A 226 11.77 2.27 -11.08
C LYS A 226 13.02 2.71 -10.34
N GLY A 227 13.44 1.95 -9.34
CA GLY A 227 14.52 2.37 -8.45
C GLY A 227 14.13 3.61 -7.65
N LYS A 228 14.76 4.77 -7.96
CA LYS A 228 14.45 6.07 -7.32
C LYS A 228 13.80 7.06 -8.28
N GLY A 229 13.65 6.71 -9.55
CA GLY A 229 13.11 7.60 -10.60
C GLY A 229 11.72 7.19 -11.06
N VAL A 230 11.14 8.00 -11.93
CA VAL A 230 9.81 7.80 -12.51
C VAL A 230 9.94 7.14 -13.88
N LYS A 231 9.48 5.90 -14.00
CA LYS A 231 9.42 5.17 -15.28
C LYS A 231 8.28 5.67 -16.16
N GLY A 232 7.15 5.99 -15.56
CA GLY A 232 6.01 6.55 -16.27
C GLY A 232 5.08 7.35 -15.35
N ILE A 233 4.39 8.32 -15.94
CA ILE A 233 3.44 9.19 -15.26
C ILE A 233 2.17 9.31 -16.10
N PHE A 234 1.03 9.27 -15.44
CA PHE A 234 -0.32 9.28 -16.00
C PHE A 234 -1.16 10.32 -15.28
N ALA A 235 -1.84 11.21 -16.02
CA ALA A 235 -2.69 12.25 -15.47
C ALA A 235 -4.10 12.17 -16.06
N GLY A 236 -5.13 12.20 -15.22
CA GLY A 236 -6.53 12.09 -15.62
C GLY A 236 -7.46 12.01 -14.40
N SER A 237 -8.62 11.38 -14.56
CA SER A 237 -9.41 10.98 -13.40
C SER A 237 -8.63 9.96 -12.55
N PRO A 238 -8.95 9.81 -11.25
CA PRO A 238 -8.27 8.80 -10.42
C PRO A 238 -8.34 7.39 -11.00
N GLU A 239 -9.43 7.03 -11.62
CA GLU A 239 -9.66 5.72 -12.25
C GLU A 239 -8.80 5.55 -13.50
N GLU A 240 -8.87 6.50 -14.46
CA GLU A 240 -8.13 6.42 -15.73
C GLU A 240 -6.62 6.46 -15.54
N ALA A 241 -6.12 7.41 -14.74
CA ALA A 241 -4.68 7.53 -14.48
C ALA A 241 -4.14 6.29 -13.76
N TRP A 242 -4.91 5.73 -12.82
CA TRP A 242 -4.55 4.50 -12.13
C TRP A 242 -4.57 3.29 -13.06
N ASP A 243 -5.59 3.18 -13.92
CA ASP A 243 -5.78 2.05 -14.81
C ASP A 243 -4.56 1.83 -15.70
N HIS A 244 -4.09 2.88 -16.36
CA HIS A 244 -2.90 2.84 -17.20
C HIS A 244 -1.60 2.67 -16.40
N ALA A 245 -1.51 3.30 -15.21
CA ALA A 245 -0.36 3.13 -14.34
C ALA A 245 -0.25 1.69 -13.80
N ALA A 246 -1.37 1.01 -13.54
CA ALA A 246 -1.38 -0.37 -13.09
C ALA A 246 -0.83 -1.33 -14.17
N ASP A 247 -1.15 -1.10 -15.46
CA ASP A 247 -0.61 -1.88 -16.58
C ASP A 247 0.91 -1.74 -16.68
N LEU A 248 1.43 -0.52 -16.63
CA LEU A 248 2.88 -0.30 -16.63
C LEU A 248 3.52 -0.87 -15.35
N SER A 249 2.87 -0.71 -14.22
CA SER A 249 3.35 -1.25 -12.94
C SER A 249 3.42 -2.78 -12.96
N ALA A 250 2.46 -3.46 -13.59
CA ALA A 250 2.52 -4.90 -13.76
C ALA A 250 3.76 -5.34 -14.54
N GLN A 251 4.16 -4.58 -15.57
CA GLN A 251 5.36 -4.86 -16.37
C GLN A 251 6.66 -4.62 -15.57
N GLU A 252 6.71 -3.56 -14.76
CA GLU A 252 7.93 -3.15 -14.05
C GLU A 252 8.08 -3.84 -12.68
N HIS A 253 6.97 -4.15 -11.98
CA HIS A 253 6.98 -4.60 -10.59
C HIS A 253 6.54 -6.04 -10.38
N ILE A 254 6.19 -6.80 -11.44
CA ILE A 254 5.89 -8.22 -11.31
C ILE A 254 6.96 -9.02 -12.04
N ARG A 255 7.65 -9.89 -11.29
CA ARG A 255 8.61 -10.85 -11.84
C ARG A 255 7.99 -12.23 -11.87
N PHE A 256 7.95 -12.81 -13.05
CA PHE A 256 7.50 -14.18 -13.24
C PHE A 256 8.68 -15.15 -13.17
N VAL A 257 8.48 -16.24 -12.43
CA VAL A 257 9.45 -17.33 -12.28
C VAL A 257 8.81 -18.66 -12.67
N GLU A 258 9.62 -19.61 -13.12
CA GLU A 258 9.11 -20.88 -13.65
C GLU A 258 8.78 -21.91 -12.56
N LYS A 259 9.49 -21.86 -11.43
CA LYS A 259 9.36 -22.85 -10.36
C LYS A 259 9.29 -22.16 -8.99
N PRO A 260 8.53 -22.74 -8.05
CA PRO A 260 8.50 -22.23 -6.69
C PRO A 260 9.81 -22.54 -5.95
N PHE A 261 10.09 -21.75 -4.91
CA PHE A 261 11.27 -21.87 -4.06
C PHE A 261 10.94 -22.58 -2.75
N LYS A 262 11.89 -23.39 -2.27
CA LYS A 262 11.80 -24.04 -0.95
C LYS A 262 12.16 -23.11 0.19
N GLU A 263 13.03 -22.12 -0.09
CA GLU A 263 13.50 -21.17 0.90
C GLU A 263 13.72 -19.79 0.25
N VAL A 264 13.32 -18.73 0.95
CA VAL A 264 13.47 -17.35 0.48
C VAL A 264 14.10 -16.51 1.59
N LEU A 265 15.23 -15.84 1.30
CA LEU A 265 15.78 -14.79 2.15
C LEU A 265 15.32 -13.43 1.63
N SER A 266 14.44 -12.79 2.39
CA SER A 266 13.77 -11.54 2.05
C SER A 266 14.31 -10.41 2.91
N VAL A 267 15.14 -9.52 2.35
CA VAL A 267 15.78 -8.43 3.09
C VAL A 267 14.87 -7.21 3.12
N ALA A 268 14.47 -6.80 4.31
CA ALA A 268 13.65 -5.61 4.52
C ALA A 268 14.49 -4.33 4.36
N PRO A 269 14.05 -3.35 3.56
CA PRO A 269 14.74 -2.07 3.44
C PRO A 269 14.62 -1.27 4.75
N PRO A 270 15.61 -0.39 5.07
CA PRO A 270 15.65 0.38 6.32
C PRO A 270 14.44 1.29 6.58
N MET A 271 13.66 1.61 5.53
CA MET A 271 12.43 2.41 5.65
C MET A 271 11.26 1.65 6.29
N TYR A 272 11.39 0.34 6.51
CA TYR A 272 10.41 -0.45 7.25
C TYR A 272 10.84 -0.54 8.70
N GLU A 273 10.16 0.20 9.58
CA GLU A 273 10.58 0.41 10.97
C GLU A 273 10.00 -0.64 11.93
N ASP A 274 9.00 -1.41 11.50
CA ASP A 274 8.35 -2.45 12.28
C ASP A 274 7.94 -3.66 11.40
N VAL A 275 7.50 -4.77 12.02
CA VAL A 275 7.03 -5.95 11.29
C VAL A 275 5.75 -5.65 10.50
N TRP A 276 4.93 -4.68 10.97
CA TRP A 276 3.73 -4.26 10.26
C TRP A 276 4.04 -3.79 8.84
N THR A 277 5.04 -2.96 8.68
CA THR A 277 5.50 -2.49 7.37
C THR A 277 6.35 -3.52 6.64
N ALA A 278 7.18 -4.30 7.37
CA ALA A 278 8.01 -5.35 6.81
C ALA A 278 7.23 -6.60 6.37
N GLY A 279 5.96 -6.73 6.72
CA GLY A 279 5.06 -7.76 6.18
C GLY A 279 5.07 -7.82 4.65
N LYS A 280 5.35 -6.69 3.97
CA LYS A 280 5.55 -6.61 2.51
C LYS A 280 6.63 -7.59 2.01
N CYS A 281 7.63 -7.89 2.84
CA CYS A 281 8.68 -8.86 2.54
C CYS A 281 8.16 -10.30 2.49
N MET A 282 6.99 -10.56 3.09
CA MET A 282 6.32 -11.86 3.02
C MET A 282 5.34 -11.93 1.85
N TYR A 283 4.30 -11.11 1.85
CA TYR A 283 3.18 -11.32 0.94
C TYR A 283 3.47 -10.97 -0.52
N LYS A 284 4.56 -10.28 -0.83
CA LYS A 284 5.06 -10.11 -2.19
C LYS A 284 5.82 -11.32 -2.75
N LEU A 285 6.20 -12.25 -1.88
CA LEU A 285 6.97 -13.45 -2.22
C LEU A 285 6.19 -14.74 -1.98
N GLU A 286 5.10 -14.68 -1.21
CA GLU A 286 4.24 -15.84 -0.94
C GLU A 286 3.84 -16.62 -2.20
N PRO A 287 3.47 -15.97 -3.34
CA PRO A 287 3.02 -16.71 -4.52
C PRO A 287 4.07 -17.66 -5.12
N VAL A 288 5.35 -17.44 -4.84
CA VAL A 288 6.46 -18.25 -5.38
C VAL A 288 7.11 -19.18 -4.36
N ILE A 289 6.54 -19.30 -3.16
CA ILE A 289 7.02 -20.24 -2.16
C ILE A 289 6.26 -21.56 -2.29
N GLN A 290 6.98 -22.67 -2.35
CA GLN A 290 6.35 -23.99 -2.37
C GLN A 290 5.62 -24.28 -1.05
N LYS A 291 4.61 -25.13 -1.09
CA LYS A 291 3.91 -25.55 0.13
C LYS A 291 4.90 -26.25 1.09
N GLY A 292 4.93 -25.78 2.35
CA GLY A 292 5.89 -26.22 3.37
C GLY A 292 7.28 -25.56 3.24
N GLY A 293 7.43 -24.60 2.32
CA GLY A 293 8.66 -23.81 2.20
C GLY A 293 8.80 -22.76 3.30
N LYS A 294 9.99 -22.16 3.38
CA LYS A 294 10.36 -21.17 4.38
C LYS A 294 10.61 -19.80 3.77
N LEU A 295 10.14 -18.74 4.44
CA LEU A 295 10.53 -17.37 4.15
C LEU A 295 11.13 -16.73 5.39
N ILE A 296 12.35 -16.20 5.23
CA ILE A 296 13.06 -15.47 6.28
C ILE A 296 12.97 -13.98 5.99
N ILE A 297 12.32 -13.22 6.86
CA ILE A 297 12.34 -11.76 6.83
C ILE A 297 13.61 -11.30 7.57
N TYR A 298 14.63 -10.92 6.80
CA TYR A 298 15.88 -10.40 7.35
C TYR A 298 15.78 -8.90 7.58
N ALA A 299 15.68 -8.51 8.83
CA ALA A 299 15.47 -7.12 9.24
C ALA A 299 16.13 -6.84 10.61
N PRO A 300 17.47 -6.89 10.72
CA PRO A 300 18.17 -6.73 12.00
C PRO A 300 17.95 -5.36 12.65
N HIS A 301 17.50 -4.36 11.91
CA HIS A 301 17.17 -3.02 12.40
C HIS A 301 15.79 -2.93 13.05
N ILE A 302 14.90 -3.92 12.86
CA ILE A 302 13.54 -3.90 13.41
C ILE A 302 13.56 -4.43 14.85
N THR A 303 13.01 -3.63 15.77
CA THR A 303 12.91 -3.93 17.21
C THR A 303 11.47 -4.01 17.71
N GLU A 304 10.48 -3.70 16.87
CA GLU A 304 9.06 -3.64 17.24
C GLU A 304 8.17 -4.39 16.23
N VAL A 305 7.11 -5.02 16.75
CA VAL A 305 6.10 -5.71 15.93
C VAL A 305 5.21 -4.72 15.19
N SER A 306 4.68 -3.74 15.91
CA SER A 306 3.96 -2.60 15.34
C SER A 306 3.83 -1.49 16.35
N TYR A 307 4.17 -0.28 15.95
CA TYR A 307 4.03 0.91 16.81
C TYR A 307 2.56 1.28 17.06
N THR A 308 1.65 0.96 16.13
CA THR A 308 0.22 1.27 16.26
C THR A 308 -0.58 0.09 16.82
N HIS A 309 -0.32 -1.13 16.34
CA HIS A 309 -1.17 -2.28 16.57
C HIS A 309 -0.50 -3.40 17.36
N GLY A 310 0.71 -3.17 17.90
CA GLY A 310 1.52 -4.19 18.57
C GLY A 310 0.79 -4.93 19.70
N LYS A 311 0.00 -4.21 20.50
CA LYS A 311 -0.80 -4.83 21.60
C LYS A 311 -1.79 -5.86 21.07
N HIS A 312 -2.50 -5.55 19.99
CA HIS A 312 -3.43 -6.50 19.38
C HIS A 312 -2.71 -7.70 18.77
N ILE A 313 -1.56 -7.47 18.10
CA ILE A 313 -0.76 -8.56 17.55
C ILE A 313 -0.18 -9.45 18.66
N ASP A 314 0.28 -8.87 19.77
CA ASP A 314 0.74 -9.64 20.95
C ASP A 314 -0.38 -10.48 21.58
N GLU A 315 -1.65 -10.07 21.43
CA GLU A 315 -2.83 -10.79 21.88
C GLU A 315 -3.25 -11.93 20.95
N ILE A 316 -3.32 -11.65 19.62
CA ILE A 316 -3.88 -12.60 18.66
C ILE A 316 -2.85 -13.46 17.95
N GLY A 317 -1.60 -12.97 17.79
CA GLY A 317 -0.56 -13.58 16.95
C GLY A 317 -0.79 -13.44 15.45
N TYR A 318 0.05 -14.09 14.68
CA TYR A 318 -0.05 -14.22 13.22
C TYR A 318 -0.61 -15.60 12.87
N HIS A 319 -1.74 -15.63 12.20
CA HIS A 319 -2.45 -16.86 11.88
C HIS A 319 -3.01 -16.84 10.45
N VAL A 320 -3.24 -18.02 9.89
CA VAL A 320 -3.91 -18.16 8.60
C VAL A 320 -5.37 -17.67 8.69
N ARG A 321 -5.93 -17.26 7.54
CA ARG A 321 -7.30 -16.72 7.44
C ARG A 321 -8.33 -17.58 8.16
N ASP A 322 -8.31 -18.89 7.93
CA ASP A 322 -9.30 -19.83 8.44
C ASP A 322 -9.29 -19.92 9.96
N TYR A 323 -8.14 -19.66 10.61
CA TYR A 323 -8.03 -19.60 12.07
C TYR A 323 -8.96 -18.54 12.66
N PHE A 324 -8.97 -17.35 12.08
CA PHE A 324 -9.84 -16.29 12.52
C PHE A 324 -11.29 -16.51 12.06
N MET A 325 -11.52 -16.85 10.80
CA MET A 325 -12.87 -17.01 10.25
C MET A 325 -13.70 -18.03 11.01
N LYS A 326 -13.09 -19.14 11.44
CA LYS A 326 -13.77 -20.20 12.19
C LYS A 326 -13.92 -19.89 13.69
N GLN A 327 -13.37 -18.76 14.16
CA GLN A 327 -13.37 -18.35 15.56
C GLN A 327 -13.75 -16.87 15.75
N MET A 328 -14.59 -16.30 14.87
CA MET A 328 -14.95 -14.88 14.92
C MET A 328 -15.63 -14.47 16.24
N ASP A 329 -16.31 -15.40 16.92
CA ASP A 329 -16.88 -15.15 18.27
C ASP A 329 -15.77 -14.78 19.26
N LYS A 330 -14.59 -15.37 19.13
CA LYS A 330 -13.42 -15.09 19.99
C LYS A 330 -12.72 -13.80 19.61
N PHE A 331 -12.66 -13.46 18.31
CA PHE A 331 -11.84 -12.37 17.78
C PHE A 331 -12.65 -11.15 17.32
N GLY A 332 -13.97 -11.14 17.50
CA GLY A 332 -14.84 -10.06 17.03
C GLY A 332 -14.57 -8.68 17.65
N HIS A 333 -13.86 -8.62 18.78
CA HIS A 333 -13.45 -7.38 19.44
C HIS A 333 -12.17 -6.77 18.85
N ILE A 334 -11.42 -7.53 18.05
CA ILE A 334 -10.18 -7.07 17.41
C ILE A 334 -10.53 -6.32 16.12
N PRO A 335 -9.89 -5.17 15.85
CA PRO A 335 -10.09 -4.48 14.57
C PRO A 335 -9.79 -5.39 13.38
N ARG A 336 -10.73 -5.49 12.44
CA ARG A 336 -10.61 -6.40 11.28
C ARG A 336 -9.36 -6.15 10.43
N GLY A 337 -8.86 -4.90 10.38
CA GLY A 337 -7.60 -4.58 9.73
C GLY A 337 -6.39 -5.27 10.38
N VAL A 338 -6.43 -5.50 11.69
CA VAL A 338 -5.38 -6.23 12.41
C VAL A 338 -5.47 -7.73 12.11
N LEU A 339 -6.68 -8.30 12.11
CA LEU A 339 -6.89 -9.69 11.69
C LEU A 339 -6.39 -9.91 10.25
N ALA A 340 -6.71 -8.99 9.35
CA ALA A 340 -6.27 -9.03 7.96
C ALA A 340 -4.74 -8.99 7.84
N HIS A 341 -4.08 -8.05 8.54
CA HIS A 341 -2.63 -7.98 8.55
C HIS A 341 -1.98 -9.27 9.07
N SER A 342 -2.53 -9.82 10.15
CA SER A 342 -2.08 -11.10 10.70
C SER A 342 -2.10 -12.20 9.63
N THR A 343 -3.20 -12.32 8.88
CA THR A 343 -3.30 -13.35 7.83
C THR A 343 -2.36 -13.09 6.65
N HIS A 344 -2.17 -11.83 6.26
CA HIS A 344 -1.25 -11.49 5.16
C HIS A 344 0.20 -11.84 5.49
N VAL A 345 0.64 -11.63 6.73
CA VAL A 345 2.02 -11.97 7.14
C VAL A 345 2.19 -13.46 7.37
N LYS A 346 1.18 -14.16 7.92
CA LYS A 346 1.25 -15.63 8.09
C LYS A 346 1.16 -16.36 6.76
N GLY A 347 0.45 -15.79 5.80
CA GLY A 347 0.19 -16.39 4.49
C GLY A 347 -0.98 -17.38 4.49
N SER A 348 -1.12 -18.05 3.35
CA SER A 348 -2.17 -19.05 3.14
C SER A 348 -1.94 -20.31 3.95
N GLY A 349 -3.02 -21.02 4.25
CA GLY A 349 -2.99 -22.28 5.02
C GLY A 349 -4.40 -22.72 5.37
N THR A 350 -4.49 -23.73 6.23
CA THR A 350 -5.77 -24.29 6.71
C THR A 350 -5.83 -24.30 8.23
N TYR A 351 -7.05 -24.26 8.76
CA TYR A 351 -7.32 -24.49 10.17
C TYR A 351 -8.48 -25.48 10.30
N GLU A 352 -8.17 -26.72 10.70
CA GLU A 352 -9.13 -27.81 10.78
C GLU A 352 -8.99 -28.55 12.11
N ASN A 353 -10.13 -28.82 12.79
CA ASN A 353 -10.17 -29.56 14.03
C ASN A 353 -9.20 -29.03 15.13
N GLY A 354 -9.04 -27.70 15.21
CA GLY A 354 -8.14 -27.06 16.17
C GLY A 354 -6.66 -27.05 15.76
N VAL A 355 -6.33 -27.55 14.57
CA VAL A 355 -4.94 -27.60 14.05
C VAL A 355 -4.77 -26.59 12.92
N GLU A 356 -3.81 -25.70 13.05
CA GLU A 356 -3.39 -24.75 12.03
C GLU A 356 -2.23 -25.34 11.22
N ILE A 357 -2.34 -25.31 9.90
CA ILE A 357 -1.31 -25.76 8.96
C ILE A 357 -1.04 -24.65 7.96
N PRO A 358 -0.06 -23.76 8.21
CA PRO A 358 0.34 -22.74 7.25
C PRO A 358 1.08 -23.37 6.05
N ASN A 359 0.90 -22.77 4.87
CA ASN A 359 1.63 -23.20 3.68
C ASN A 359 3.08 -22.73 3.66
N VAL A 360 3.42 -21.69 4.43
CA VAL A 360 4.75 -21.09 4.51
C VAL A 360 5.18 -21.01 5.98
N ASP A 361 6.41 -21.44 6.26
CA ASP A 361 7.07 -21.18 7.54
C ASP A 361 7.70 -19.78 7.49
N VAL A 362 7.07 -18.82 8.18
CA VAL A 362 7.55 -17.44 8.23
C VAL A 362 8.42 -17.22 9.43
N VAL A 363 9.69 -16.86 9.19
CA VAL A 363 10.73 -16.67 10.19
C VAL A 363 11.18 -15.22 10.23
N LEU A 364 11.22 -14.63 11.43
CA LEU A 364 11.78 -13.31 11.66
C LEU A 364 13.27 -13.41 12.02
N ALA A 365 14.12 -12.74 11.25
CA ALA A 365 15.50 -12.49 11.59
C ALA A 365 15.67 -11.01 11.93
N THR A 366 15.30 -10.64 13.16
CA THR A 366 15.14 -9.27 13.64
C THR A 366 15.78 -9.08 15.01
N SER A 367 15.84 -7.84 15.50
CA SER A 367 16.21 -7.53 16.88
C SER A 367 15.05 -7.63 17.89
N ILE A 368 13.87 -8.08 17.47
CA ILE A 368 12.78 -8.42 18.38
C ILE A 368 13.18 -9.69 19.16
N PRO A 369 12.97 -9.75 20.49
CA PRO A 369 13.30 -10.93 21.28
C PRO A 369 12.64 -12.21 20.73
N GLU A 370 13.39 -13.31 20.69
CA GLU A 370 12.92 -14.62 20.21
C GLU A 370 11.61 -15.04 20.88
N GLU A 371 11.51 -14.87 22.19
CA GLU A 371 10.30 -15.19 22.97
C GLU A 371 9.06 -14.49 22.39
N ARG A 372 9.20 -13.19 22.04
CA ARG A 372 8.08 -12.41 21.47
C ARG A 372 7.76 -12.86 20.05
N CYS A 373 8.77 -13.16 19.22
CA CYS A 373 8.53 -13.70 17.88
C CYS A 373 7.75 -15.01 17.92
N ARG A 374 8.12 -15.93 18.82
CA ARG A 374 7.42 -17.21 19.00
C ARG A 374 6.03 -17.04 19.60
N LYS A 375 5.87 -16.13 20.57
CA LYS A 375 4.57 -15.80 21.17
C LYS A 375 3.56 -15.33 20.12
N ILE A 376 3.98 -14.53 19.13
CA ILE A 376 3.12 -14.08 18.05
C ILE A 376 3.00 -15.09 16.90
N ASN A 377 3.35 -16.34 17.13
CA ASN A 377 3.22 -17.46 16.19
C ASN A 377 4.04 -17.32 14.91
N LEU A 378 5.23 -16.70 14.98
CA LEU A 378 6.23 -16.68 13.90
C LEU A 378 7.52 -17.38 14.36
N GLY A 379 8.29 -17.89 13.38
CA GLY A 379 9.62 -18.41 13.63
C GLY A 379 10.60 -17.30 14.01
N TYR A 380 11.72 -17.67 14.60
CA TYR A 380 12.84 -16.78 14.90
C TYR A 380 14.17 -17.38 14.44
N MET A 381 15.04 -16.52 13.93
CA MET A 381 16.44 -16.81 13.63
C MET A 381 17.28 -15.60 14.04
N ASP A 382 18.39 -15.84 14.72
CA ASP A 382 19.34 -14.77 15.07
C ASP A 382 19.90 -14.16 13.76
N PRO A 383 19.67 -12.88 13.49
CA PRO A 383 20.16 -12.25 12.26
C PRO A 383 21.69 -12.28 12.13
N GLY A 384 22.42 -12.35 13.26
CA GLY A 384 23.89 -12.47 13.28
C GLY A 384 24.41 -13.82 12.76
N THR A 385 23.55 -14.84 12.66
CA THR A 385 23.92 -16.18 12.15
C THR A 385 23.71 -16.32 10.64
N ILE A 386 23.09 -15.32 9.99
CA ILE A 386 22.76 -15.39 8.57
C ILE A 386 23.92 -14.86 7.72
N ASP A 387 24.53 -15.76 6.96
CA ASP A 387 25.45 -15.39 5.89
C ASP A 387 24.65 -15.09 4.62
N ILE A 388 24.47 -13.80 4.30
CA ILE A 388 23.70 -13.35 3.13
C ILE A 388 24.32 -13.85 1.83
N ASP A 389 25.65 -13.94 1.73
CA ASP A 389 26.32 -14.35 0.51
C ASP A 389 26.08 -15.84 0.21
N ALA A 390 25.81 -16.65 1.23
CA ALA A 390 25.42 -18.05 1.07
C ALA A 390 24.02 -18.23 0.40
N TYR A 391 23.23 -17.17 0.24
CA TYR A 391 21.92 -17.21 -0.43
C TYR A 391 21.97 -16.77 -1.89
N ARG A 392 23.07 -16.15 -2.35
CA ARG A 392 23.16 -15.56 -3.68
C ARG A 392 23.24 -16.65 -4.77
N ASP A 393 22.62 -16.39 -5.92
CA ASP A 393 22.73 -17.16 -7.16
C ASP A 393 22.40 -18.67 -7.00
N ARG A 394 21.40 -18.98 -6.11
CA ARG A 394 21.02 -20.37 -5.78
C ARG A 394 19.57 -20.70 -6.19
N GLU A 395 19.00 -19.97 -7.13
CA GLU A 395 17.62 -20.19 -7.60
C GLU A 395 17.43 -21.61 -8.15
N GLN A 396 18.45 -22.18 -8.79
CA GLN A 396 18.43 -23.55 -9.31
C GLN A 396 18.34 -24.61 -8.19
N GLU A 397 18.77 -24.28 -6.98
CA GLU A 397 18.66 -25.12 -5.80
C GLU A 397 17.33 -24.89 -5.05
N GLY A 398 16.44 -24.01 -5.58
CA GLY A 398 15.19 -23.63 -4.95
C GLY A 398 15.35 -22.65 -3.80
N ILE A 399 16.42 -21.84 -3.79
CA ILE A 399 16.68 -20.79 -2.81
C ILE A 399 16.64 -19.44 -3.54
N LEU A 400 15.81 -18.51 -3.07
CA LEU A 400 15.71 -17.16 -3.63
C LEU A 400 16.26 -16.13 -2.63
N TYR A 401 17.16 -15.28 -3.11
CA TYR A 401 17.62 -14.09 -2.38
C TYR A 401 17.00 -12.81 -2.95
N VAL A 402 16.35 -12.02 -2.09
CA VAL A 402 15.75 -10.74 -2.48
C VAL A 402 16.37 -9.63 -1.62
N PRO A 403 17.36 -8.88 -2.15
CA PRO A 403 18.15 -7.90 -1.38
C PRO A 403 17.38 -6.65 -0.96
N LYS A 404 16.28 -6.35 -1.64
CA LYS A 404 15.36 -5.22 -1.34
C LYS A 404 13.94 -5.70 -1.58
N ALA A 405 13.36 -6.29 -0.54
CA ALA A 405 12.02 -6.86 -0.64
C ALA A 405 10.91 -5.83 -0.37
N GLY A 406 9.69 -6.16 -0.79
CA GLY A 406 8.48 -5.38 -0.49
C GLY A 406 8.02 -4.45 -1.61
N GLU A 407 8.79 -4.25 -2.68
CA GLU A 407 8.35 -3.48 -3.86
C GLU A 407 7.98 -4.41 -5.03
N ILE A 408 8.85 -5.35 -5.36
CA ILE A 408 8.67 -6.29 -6.46
C ILE A 408 7.81 -7.49 -6.00
N LEU A 409 6.77 -7.77 -6.74
CA LEU A 409 5.95 -8.97 -6.61
C LEU A 409 6.56 -10.11 -7.44
N TYR A 410 6.66 -11.29 -6.86
CA TYR A 410 7.04 -12.50 -7.60
C TYR A 410 5.81 -13.39 -7.81
N ARG A 411 5.64 -13.91 -9.03
CA ARG A 411 4.55 -14.84 -9.40
C ARG A 411 5.09 -16.01 -10.23
N LEU A 412 4.38 -17.13 -10.21
CA LEU A 412 4.68 -18.25 -11.10
C LEU A 412 4.14 -17.98 -12.51
N ASN A 413 4.82 -18.51 -13.53
CA ASN A 413 4.43 -18.34 -14.94
C ASN A 413 3.03 -18.86 -15.27
N ASP A 414 2.55 -19.90 -14.59
CA ASP A 414 1.19 -20.44 -14.72
C ASP A 414 0.09 -19.48 -14.24
N GLN A 415 0.46 -18.45 -13.50
CA GLN A 415 -0.45 -17.41 -12.98
C GLN A 415 -0.57 -16.18 -13.91
N LYS A 416 -0.01 -16.24 -15.13
CA LYS A 416 -0.13 -15.16 -16.14
C LYS A 416 -1.54 -14.99 -16.73
N THR A 417 -2.41 -15.97 -16.57
CA THR A 417 -3.73 -16.04 -17.23
C THR A 417 -4.83 -15.37 -16.40
N GLY A 418 -4.67 -14.14 -15.97
CA GLY A 418 -5.69 -13.41 -15.19
C GLY A 418 -5.48 -11.90 -15.15
N GLN A 419 -4.65 -11.37 -16.04
CA GLN A 419 -4.39 -9.91 -16.17
C GLN A 419 -5.27 -9.29 -17.25
#